data_da06c3d1aac8df1905c91c38658ef06d
#
_entry.id   da06c3d1aac8df1905c91c38658ef06d
#
_cell.length_a   1.000
_cell.length_b   1.000
_cell.length_c   1.000
_cell.angle_alpha   90.00
_cell.angle_beta   90.00
_cell.angle_gamma   90.00
#
_symmetry.space_group_name_H-M   'P 1'
#
loop_
_entity.id
_entity.type
_entity.pdbx_description
1 polymer ?
#
loop_
_entity_poly.entity_id
_entity_poly.type
_entity_poly.pdbx_seq_one_letter_code
_entity_poly.pdbx_strand_id
1 'polypeptide(L)'
;GIEWFFWPEDPWLSEFQVLTNNFRAADETKRTRALRVLRSSQEGEHKSHRVCLIGLRGAGKSTLGQMVADDLDVPFIELNTVIAKEGGMPISEVIALYGENGYRQLEADALEALIADHDRVVVAASGGIVENLETYQMLNANFHCIWLTASPDDHMKRVLAQGDTRPV
;
A
#
# COMPACT_ATOMS: atom_id res chain seq x y z
N GLY A 1 7.91 -10.03 12.22
CA GLY A 1 8.67 -8.78 12.25
C GLY A 1 8.32 -7.97 11.03
N ILE A 2 8.12 -6.68 11.20
CA ILE A 2 7.95 -5.75 10.07
C ILE A 2 9.36 -5.30 9.72
N GLU A 3 9.90 -5.80 8.61
CA GLU A 3 11.15 -5.30 8.07
C GLU A 3 10.83 -4.26 7.01
N TRP A 4 11.40 -3.07 7.18
CA TRP A 4 11.29 -1.98 6.23
C TRP A 4 12.38 -2.17 5.17
N PHE A 5 12.00 -2.46 3.94
CA PHE A 5 12.93 -2.52 2.82
C PHE A 5 12.92 -1.17 2.11
N PHE A 6 14.08 -0.50 2.12
CA PHE A 6 14.31 0.72 1.37
C PHE A 6 15.36 0.46 0.29
N TRP A 7 15.27 1.17 -0.82
CA TRP A 7 16.25 1.08 -1.89
C TRP A 7 17.60 1.67 -1.44
N PRO A 8 18.74 1.02 -1.67
CA PRO A 8 20.03 1.40 -1.04
C PRO A 8 20.61 2.75 -1.45
N GLU A 9 20.06 3.41 -2.45
CA GLU A 9 20.58 4.65 -3.02
C GLU A 9 19.73 5.89 -2.72
N ASP A 10 18.69 5.76 -1.86
CA ASP A 10 17.87 6.92 -1.49
C ASP A 10 18.55 7.73 -0.38
N PRO A 11 18.92 9.01 -0.62
CA PRO A 11 19.56 9.87 0.38
C PRO A 11 18.74 10.04 1.67
N TRP A 12 17.44 9.84 1.60
CA TRP A 12 16.51 9.94 2.75
C TRP A 12 16.57 8.73 3.68
N LEU A 13 17.22 7.65 3.28
CA LEU A 13 17.23 6.40 4.03
C LEU A 13 17.93 6.52 5.38
N SER A 14 19.08 7.18 5.40
CA SER A 14 19.85 7.40 6.62
C SER A 14 19.12 8.34 7.58
N GLU A 15 18.50 9.40 7.06
CA GLU A 15 17.72 10.33 7.86
C GLU A 15 16.45 9.71 8.40
N PHE A 16 15.75 8.91 7.61
CA PHE A 16 14.54 8.20 8.04
C PHE A 16 14.85 7.13 9.09
N GLN A 17 15.98 6.43 8.97
CA GLN A 17 16.42 5.45 9.95
C GLN A 17 16.75 6.09 11.29
N VAL A 18 17.43 7.25 11.26
CA VAL A 18 17.71 8.08 12.44
C VAL A 18 16.40 8.58 13.07
N LEU A 19 15.48 9.10 12.26
CA LEU A 19 14.15 9.54 12.70
C LEU A 19 13.35 8.40 13.35
N THR A 20 13.32 7.23 12.74
CA THR A 20 12.62 6.06 13.27
C THR A 20 13.20 5.58 14.59
N ASN A 21 14.54 5.55 14.72
CA ASN A 21 15.21 5.16 15.95
C ASN A 21 14.97 6.20 17.05
N ASN A 22 15.05 7.48 16.74
CA ASN A 22 14.76 8.57 17.67
C ASN A 22 13.30 8.56 18.12
N PHE A 23 12.38 8.28 17.18
CA PHE A 23 10.95 8.17 17.50
C PHE A 23 10.65 6.98 18.42
N ARG A 24 11.29 5.82 18.19
CA ARG A 24 11.16 4.63 19.05
C ARG A 24 11.72 4.86 20.45
N ALA A 25 12.83 5.59 20.56
CA ALA A 25 13.47 5.93 21.83
C ALA A 25 12.80 7.09 22.59
N ALA A 26 11.94 7.86 21.92
CA ALA A 26 11.26 9.00 22.52
C ALA A 26 10.16 8.60 23.49
N ASP A 27 9.94 9.42 24.51
CA ASP A 27 8.77 9.31 25.38
C ASP A 27 7.47 9.63 24.63
N GLU A 28 6.33 9.28 25.22
CA GLU A 28 5.00 9.44 24.61
C GLU A 28 4.67 10.89 24.26
N THR A 29 5.12 11.84 25.08
CA THR A 29 4.91 13.27 24.85
C THR A 29 5.66 13.75 23.61
N LYS A 30 6.90 13.32 23.43
CA LYS A 30 7.71 13.64 22.25
C LYS A 30 7.17 12.99 20.99
N ARG A 31 6.70 11.74 21.09
CA ARG A 31 6.04 11.05 19.97
C ARG A 31 4.79 11.77 19.52
N THR A 32 3.93 12.13 20.46
CA THR A 32 2.69 12.90 20.18
C THR A 32 2.98 14.25 19.55
N ARG A 33 4.02 14.96 20.03
CA ARG A 33 4.46 16.23 19.46
C ARG A 33 5.01 16.08 18.04
N ALA A 34 5.85 15.08 17.80
CA ALA A 34 6.38 14.77 16.46
C ALA A 34 5.25 14.42 15.47
N LEU A 35 4.30 13.59 15.88
CA LEU A 35 3.12 13.26 15.08
C LEU A 35 2.27 14.50 14.76
N ARG A 36 2.13 15.43 15.72
CA ARG A 36 1.41 16.68 15.46
C ARG A 36 2.11 17.56 14.44
N VAL A 37 3.44 17.67 14.50
CA VAL A 37 4.24 18.44 13.52
C VAL A 37 4.15 17.82 12.14
N LEU A 38 4.26 16.50 12.04
CA LEU A 38 4.10 15.79 10.77
C LEU A 38 2.69 15.94 10.18
N ARG A 39 1.67 16.05 11.03
CA ARG A 39 0.28 16.31 10.60
C ARG A 39 0.03 17.76 10.19
N SER A 40 0.87 18.71 10.62
CA SER A 40 0.67 20.15 10.36
C SER A 40 1.50 20.70 9.20
N SER A 41 2.38 19.92 8.58
CA SER A 41 3.17 20.37 7.44
C SER A 41 2.32 20.35 6.17
N GLN A 42 2.00 21.53 5.63
CA GLN A 42 1.11 21.74 4.47
C GLN A 42 1.54 21.01 3.19
N GLU A 43 2.81 20.68 3.03
CA GLU A 43 3.30 19.91 1.87
C GLU A 43 3.01 18.40 1.97
N GLY A 44 2.62 17.91 3.14
CA GLY A 44 2.22 16.52 3.39
C GLY A 44 0.72 16.30 3.53
N GLU A 45 -0.10 17.35 3.46
CA GLU A 45 -1.54 17.26 3.76
C GLU A 45 -2.27 16.25 2.85
N HIS A 46 -1.93 16.21 1.57
CA HIS A 46 -2.55 15.26 0.64
C HIS A 46 -2.16 13.80 0.90
N LYS A 47 -0.95 13.54 1.42
CA LYS A 47 -0.50 12.18 1.82
C LYS A 47 -0.98 11.80 3.22
N SER A 48 -1.18 12.75 4.12
CA SER A 48 -1.34 12.50 5.56
C SER A 48 -2.53 11.63 5.93
N HIS A 49 -3.46 11.41 4.99
CA HIS A 49 -4.69 10.66 5.22
C HIS A 49 -4.87 9.47 4.26
N ARG A 50 -3.90 9.21 3.37
CA ARG A 50 -3.93 8.10 2.43
C ARG A 50 -2.82 7.12 2.74
N VAL A 51 -3.18 5.87 3.00
CA VAL A 51 -2.23 4.77 3.27
C VAL A 51 -2.40 3.71 2.20
N CYS A 52 -1.30 3.24 1.62
CA CYS A 52 -1.31 2.10 0.71
C CYS A 52 -0.48 0.95 1.27
N LEU A 53 -1.11 -0.21 1.44
CA LEU A 53 -0.45 -1.45 1.80
C LEU A 53 -0.07 -2.20 0.52
N ILE A 54 1.23 -2.41 0.32
CA ILE A 54 1.79 -3.13 -0.82
C ILE A 54 2.40 -4.44 -0.34
N GLY A 55 2.40 -5.45 -1.17
CA GLY A 55 3.05 -6.72 -0.85
C GLY A 55 2.41 -7.89 -1.58
N LEU A 56 3.07 -9.05 -1.50
CA LEU A 56 2.62 -10.27 -2.15
C LEU A 56 1.26 -10.74 -1.61
N ARG A 57 0.61 -11.63 -2.35
CA ARG A 57 -0.60 -12.33 -1.89
C ARG A 57 -0.31 -13.08 -0.59
N GLY A 58 -1.28 -13.13 0.34
CA GLY A 58 -1.06 -13.79 1.62
C GLY A 58 -0.22 -13.01 2.63
N ALA A 59 0.32 -11.81 2.29
CA ALA A 59 1.07 -10.98 3.22
C ALA A 59 0.22 -10.35 4.35
N GLY A 60 -1.11 -10.42 4.24
CA GLY A 60 -2.04 -9.91 5.26
C GLY A 60 -2.56 -8.49 5.00
N LYS A 61 -2.41 -7.97 3.77
CA LYS A 61 -2.85 -6.61 3.40
C LYS A 61 -4.33 -6.35 3.72
N SER A 62 -5.22 -7.26 3.32
CA SER A 62 -6.67 -7.09 3.52
C SER A 62 -7.03 -7.05 5.00
N THR A 63 -6.47 -7.97 5.79
CA THR A 63 -6.74 -8.05 7.24
C THR A 63 -6.21 -6.81 7.96
N LEU A 64 -4.94 -6.46 7.72
CA LEU A 64 -4.32 -5.31 8.37
C LEU A 64 -4.93 -3.99 7.86
N GLY A 65 -5.23 -3.92 6.56
CA GLY A 65 -5.83 -2.74 5.94
C GLY A 65 -7.21 -2.43 6.51
N GLN A 66 -8.05 -3.45 6.68
CA GLN A 66 -9.35 -3.28 7.31
C GLN A 66 -9.23 -2.78 8.76
N MET A 67 -8.34 -3.41 9.55
CA MET A 67 -8.11 -2.99 10.95
C MET A 67 -7.64 -1.53 11.05
N VAL A 68 -6.68 -1.14 10.20
CA VAL A 68 -6.17 0.24 10.17
C VAL A 68 -7.24 1.23 9.71
N ALA A 69 -8.05 0.85 8.72
CA ALA A 69 -9.15 1.68 8.25
C ALA A 69 -10.23 1.90 9.31
N ASP A 70 -10.58 0.83 10.04
CA ASP A 70 -11.52 0.90 11.16
C ASP A 70 -10.98 1.80 12.29
N ASP A 71 -9.70 1.67 12.66
CA ASP A 71 -9.06 2.49 13.69
C ASP A 71 -8.96 3.99 13.30
N LEU A 72 -8.80 4.27 12.00
CA LEU A 72 -8.70 5.63 11.47
C LEU A 72 -10.06 6.25 11.08
N ASP A 73 -11.12 5.45 11.11
CA ASP A 73 -12.46 5.82 10.64
C ASP A 73 -12.42 6.34 9.19
N VAL A 74 -11.84 5.52 8.30
CA VAL A 74 -11.72 5.80 6.86
C VAL A 74 -12.10 4.55 6.04
N PRO A 75 -12.46 4.71 4.74
CA PRO A 75 -12.72 3.57 3.86
C PRO A 75 -11.48 2.66 3.70
N PHE A 76 -11.73 1.34 3.62
CA PHE A 76 -10.76 0.36 3.14
C PHE A 76 -11.12 -0.09 1.73
N ILE A 77 -10.16 -0.05 0.81
CA ILE A 77 -10.36 -0.40 -0.59
C ILE A 77 -9.28 -1.37 -1.07
N GLU A 78 -9.71 -2.49 -1.62
CA GLU A 78 -8.82 -3.37 -2.38
C GLU A 78 -8.80 -2.96 -3.85
N LEU A 79 -7.63 -2.52 -4.35
CA LEU A 79 -7.48 -2.02 -5.72
C LEU A 79 -7.92 -3.06 -6.76
N ASN A 80 -7.58 -4.34 -6.55
CA ASN A 80 -8.00 -5.43 -7.43
C ASN A 80 -9.53 -5.60 -7.51
N THR A 81 -10.25 -5.28 -6.44
CA THR A 81 -11.71 -5.34 -6.45
C THR A 81 -12.29 -4.21 -7.29
N VAL A 82 -11.68 -3.03 -7.25
CA VAL A 82 -12.07 -1.89 -8.11
C VAL A 82 -11.83 -2.25 -9.57
N ILE A 83 -10.64 -2.74 -9.91
CA ILE A 83 -10.28 -3.14 -11.29
C ILE A 83 -11.24 -4.22 -11.82
N ALA A 84 -11.53 -5.25 -11.02
CA ALA A 84 -12.45 -6.32 -11.42
C ALA A 84 -13.88 -5.80 -11.64
N LYS A 85 -14.33 -4.85 -10.82
CA LYS A 85 -15.64 -4.22 -10.96
C LYS A 85 -15.73 -3.35 -12.22
N GLU A 86 -14.74 -2.55 -12.49
CA GLU A 86 -14.66 -1.68 -13.68
C GLU A 86 -14.51 -2.49 -14.96
N GLY A 87 -13.68 -3.54 -14.93
CA GLY A 87 -13.51 -4.48 -16.03
C GLY A 87 -14.71 -5.41 -16.26
N GLY A 88 -15.66 -5.47 -15.31
CA GLY A 88 -16.83 -6.34 -15.36
C GLY A 88 -16.51 -7.84 -15.31
N MET A 89 -15.28 -8.21 -14.93
CA MET A 89 -14.79 -9.58 -14.90
C MET A 89 -13.69 -9.78 -13.84
N PRO A 90 -13.43 -11.03 -13.42
CA PRO A 90 -12.33 -11.33 -12.49
C PRO A 90 -10.96 -10.91 -13.05
N ILE A 91 -10.02 -10.58 -12.16
CA ILE A 91 -8.65 -10.16 -12.56
C ILE A 91 -7.95 -11.20 -13.46
N SER A 92 -8.17 -12.50 -13.22
CA SER A 92 -7.61 -13.57 -14.07
C SER A 92 -8.09 -13.47 -15.52
N GLU A 93 -9.35 -13.09 -15.74
CA GLU A 93 -9.90 -12.89 -17.06
C GLU A 93 -9.43 -11.57 -17.68
N VAL A 94 -9.30 -10.52 -16.88
CA VAL A 94 -8.69 -9.25 -17.31
C VAL A 94 -7.28 -9.50 -17.88
N ILE A 95 -6.44 -10.23 -17.13
CA ILE A 95 -5.08 -10.56 -17.57
C ILE A 95 -5.09 -11.47 -18.81
N ALA A 96 -5.99 -12.46 -18.87
CA ALA A 96 -6.10 -13.36 -20.00
C ALA A 96 -6.53 -12.63 -21.29
N LEU A 97 -7.40 -11.64 -21.18
CA LEU A 97 -7.98 -10.92 -22.33
C LEU A 97 -7.11 -9.73 -22.77
N TYR A 98 -6.61 -8.93 -21.83
CA TYR A 98 -5.89 -7.69 -22.11
C TYR A 98 -4.36 -7.81 -21.91
N GLY A 99 -3.89 -8.96 -21.42
CA GLY A 99 -2.50 -9.18 -21.06
C GLY A 99 -2.09 -8.39 -19.80
N GLU A 100 -0.84 -8.55 -19.43
CA GLU A 100 -0.31 -7.88 -18.24
C GLU A 100 -0.27 -6.35 -18.41
N ASN A 101 0.08 -5.86 -19.59
CA ASN A 101 0.11 -4.42 -19.89
C ASN A 101 -1.29 -3.79 -19.77
N GLY A 102 -2.34 -4.47 -20.26
CA GLY A 102 -3.70 -3.99 -20.12
C GLY A 102 -4.16 -3.97 -18.66
N TYR A 103 -3.79 -4.98 -17.87
CA TYR A 103 -4.03 -4.97 -16.43
C TYR A 103 -3.30 -3.81 -15.74
N ARG A 104 -2.03 -3.52 -16.09
CA ARG A 104 -1.27 -2.39 -15.53
C ARG A 104 -1.89 -1.04 -15.85
N GLN A 105 -2.48 -0.88 -17.05
CA GLN A 105 -3.21 0.34 -17.38
C GLN A 105 -4.45 0.51 -16.50
N LEU A 106 -5.26 -0.55 -16.36
CA LEU A 106 -6.44 -0.53 -15.48
C LEU A 106 -6.06 -0.28 -14.00
N GLU A 107 -4.90 -0.80 -13.55
CA GLU A 107 -4.38 -0.56 -12.21
C GLU A 107 -4.03 0.92 -11.99
N ALA A 108 -3.44 1.57 -13.00
CA ALA A 108 -3.14 2.99 -12.97
C ALA A 108 -4.41 3.85 -12.97
N ASP A 109 -5.36 3.53 -13.87
CA ASP A 109 -6.63 4.26 -14.00
C ASP A 109 -7.45 4.17 -12.70
N ALA A 110 -7.53 2.98 -12.10
CA ALA A 110 -8.21 2.76 -10.83
C ALA A 110 -7.54 3.52 -9.67
N LEU A 111 -6.19 3.59 -9.66
CA LEU A 111 -5.46 4.34 -8.65
C LEU A 111 -5.72 5.84 -8.80
N GLU A 112 -5.74 6.37 -10.02
CA GLU A 112 -6.04 7.78 -10.31
C GLU A 112 -7.45 8.15 -9.86
N ALA A 113 -8.45 7.32 -10.16
CA ALA A 113 -9.82 7.50 -9.71
C ALA A 113 -9.92 7.51 -8.17
N LEU A 114 -9.22 6.59 -7.49
CA LEU A 114 -9.17 6.55 -6.01
C LEU A 114 -8.56 7.82 -5.40
N ILE A 115 -7.54 8.38 -6.03
CA ILE A 115 -6.91 9.64 -5.60
C ILE A 115 -7.89 10.80 -5.74
N ALA A 116 -8.66 10.83 -6.83
CA ALA A 116 -9.64 11.87 -7.08
C ALA A 116 -10.85 11.81 -6.13
N ASP A 117 -11.30 10.59 -5.79
CA ASP A 117 -12.54 10.37 -5.05
C ASP A 117 -12.34 10.36 -3.52
N HIS A 118 -11.12 10.13 -3.02
CA HIS A 118 -10.86 9.93 -1.61
C HIS A 118 -9.70 10.78 -1.08
N ASP A 119 -10.00 11.73 -0.22
CA ASP A 119 -8.97 12.46 0.55
C ASP A 119 -8.37 11.62 1.68
N ARG A 120 -9.14 10.66 2.20
CA ARG A 120 -8.77 9.77 3.30
C ARG A 120 -9.15 8.35 2.95
N VAL A 121 -8.18 7.43 2.91
CA VAL A 121 -8.43 6.04 2.53
C VAL A 121 -7.25 5.14 2.91
N VAL A 122 -7.55 3.88 3.22
CA VAL A 122 -6.57 2.79 3.26
C VAL A 122 -6.78 1.90 2.03
N VAL A 123 -5.73 1.74 1.24
CA VAL A 123 -5.76 0.94 0.00
C VAL A 123 -4.87 -0.28 0.15
N ALA A 124 -5.31 -1.43 -0.33
CA ALA A 124 -4.47 -2.60 -0.53
C ALA A 124 -4.20 -2.79 -2.03
N ALA A 125 -2.91 -2.77 -2.41
CA ALA A 125 -2.46 -2.96 -3.78
C ALA A 125 -1.62 -4.22 -3.95
N SER A 126 -1.47 -4.69 -5.18
CA SER A 126 -0.60 -5.83 -5.51
C SER A 126 0.88 -5.47 -5.32
N GLY A 127 1.73 -6.48 -5.07
CA GLY A 127 3.18 -6.25 -5.03
C GLY A 127 3.75 -5.79 -6.38
N GLY A 128 3.14 -6.21 -7.48
CA GLY A 128 3.56 -5.84 -8.82
C GLY A 128 3.24 -4.41 -9.25
N ILE A 129 2.49 -3.64 -8.44
CA ILE A 129 2.19 -2.22 -8.76
C ILE A 129 3.46 -1.37 -8.91
N VAL A 130 4.56 -1.79 -8.30
CA VAL A 130 5.86 -1.10 -8.37
C VAL A 130 6.61 -1.33 -9.67
N GLU A 131 6.19 -2.26 -10.53
CA GLU A 131 6.82 -2.58 -11.79
C GLU A 131 6.58 -1.50 -12.85
N ASN A 132 5.44 -0.79 -12.76
CA ASN A 132 5.17 0.37 -13.60
C ASN A 132 5.65 1.63 -12.91
N LEU A 133 6.66 2.29 -13.48
CA LEU A 133 7.29 3.47 -12.89
C LEU A 133 6.31 4.63 -12.68
N GLU A 134 5.41 4.88 -13.64
CA GLU A 134 4.44 5.97 -13.57
C GLU A 134 3.43 5.73 -12.44
N THR A 135 2.88 4.53 -12.37
CA THR A 135 1.96 4.12 -11.29
C THR A 135 2.64 4.17 -9.92
N TYR A 136 3.90 3.73 -9.84
CA TYR A 136 4.69 3.79 -8.61
C TYR A 136 4.97 5.22 -8.17
N GLN A 137 5.30 6.13 -9.10
CA GLN A 137 5.49 7.55 -8.80
C GLN A 137 4.18 8.21 -8.33
N MET A 138 3.06 7.91 -8.99
CA MET A 138 1.74 8.37 -8.58
C MET A 138 1.39 7.90 -7.17
N LEU A 139 1.65 6.61 -6.87
CA LEU A 139 1.44 6.03 -5.56
C LEU A 139 2.26 6.74 -4.48
N ASN A 140 3.57 6.90 -4.72
CA ASN A 140 4.46 7.57 -3.78
C ASN A 140 4.16 9.06 -3.61
N ALA A 141 3.63 9.71 -4.64
CA ALA A 141 3.24 11.11 -4.57
C ALA A 141 2.00 11.33 -3.68
N ASN A 142 1.08 10.35 -3.61
CA ASN A 142 -0.25 10.54 -3.03
C ASN A 142 -0.52 9.70 -1.78
N PHE A 143 0.30 8.68 -1.47
CA PHE A 143 0.07 7.75 -0.36
C PHE A 143 1.31 7.60 0.54
N HIS A 144 1.07 7.28 1.80
CA HIS A 144 2.06 6.64 2.64
C HIS A 144 2.08 5.15 2.33
N CYS A 145 3.15 4.70 1.67
CA CYS A 145 3.28 3.31 1.24
C CYS A 145 3.91 2.45 2.33
N ILE A 146 3.28 1.33 2.65
CA ILE A 146 3.75 0.34 3.62
C ILE A 146 3.91 -1.00 2.91
N TRP A 147 5.14 -1.50 2.85
CA TRP A 147 5.44 -2.81 2.28
C TRP A 147 5.25 -3.89 3.35
N LEU A 148 4.31 -4.82 3.10
CA LEU A 148 4.06 -5.96 3.97
C LEU A 148 4.79 -7.20 3.44
N THR A 149 5.60 -7.79 4.31
CA THR A 149 6.27 -9.07 4.06
C THR A 149 5.79 -10.13 5.04
N ALA A 150 5.78 -11.37 4.60
CA ALA A 150 5.58 -12.53 5.44
C ALA A 150 6.71 -13.53 5.20
N SER A 151 6.96 -14.43 6.16
CA SER A 151 7.90 -15.52 5.92
C SER A 151 7.40 -16.39 4.75
N PRO A 152 8.28 -17.00 3.95
CA PRO A 152 7.86 -17.85 2.82
C PRO A 152 6.86 -18.95 3.25
N ASP A 153 7.08 -19.56 4.41
CA ASP A 153 6.21 -20.61 4.95
C ASP A 153 4.81 -20.10 5.33
N ASP A 154 4.73 -18.93 5.99
CA ASP A 154 3.45 -18.32 6.36
C ASP A 154 2.71 -17.83 5.12
N HIS A 155 3.45 -17.31 4.15
CA HIS A 155 2.93 -16.87 2.88
C HIS A 155 2.25 -18.01 2.13
N MET A 156 2.95 -19.11 1.92
CA MET A 156 2.42 -20.31 1.24
C MET A 156 1.21 -20.90 1.97
N LYS A 157 1.27 -21.02 3.30
CA LYS A 157 0.13 -21.52 4.10
C LYS A 157 -1.11 -20.67 3.92
N ARG A 158 -0.97 -19.34 3.90
CA ARG A 158 -2.10 -18.42 3.75
C ARG A 158 -2.68 -18.43 2.33
N VAL A 159 -1.83 -18.47 1.30
CA VAL A 159 -2.27 -18.56 -0.10
C VAL A 159 -3.05 -19.85 -0.34
N LEU A 160 -2.55 -20.99 0.15
CA LEU A 160 -3.24 -22.28 0.05
C LEU A 160 -4.57 -22.30 0.81
N ALA A 161 -4.61 -21.71 2.01
CA ALA A 161 -5.84 -21.62 2.81
C ALA A 161 -6.93 -20.75 2.14
N GLN A 162 -6.54 -19.78 1.30
CA GLN A 162 -7.46 -18.94 0.53
C GLN A 162 -7.97 -19.60 -0.76
N GLY A 163 -7.51 -20.83 -1.08
CA GLY A 163 -7.89 -21.56 -2.29
C GLY A 163 -7.40 -20.91 -3.58
N ASP A 164 -6.42 -20.02 -3.51
CA ASP A 164 -5.88 -19.32 -4.67
C ASP A 164 -4.85 -20.20 -5.38
N THR A 165 -5.18 -20.61 -6.61
CA THR A 165 -4.36 -21.51 -7.46
C THR A 165 -3.50 -20.75 -8.47
N ARG A 166 -3.52 -19.42 -8.48
CA ARG A 166 -2.72 -18.62 -9.40
C ARG A 166 -1.23 -18.74 -9.04
N PRO A 167 -0.30 -18.72 -10.02
CA PRO A 167 1.13 -18.72 -9.74
C PRO A 167 1.53 -17.53 -8.84
N VAL A 168 2.49 -17.78 -7.97
CA VAL A 168 3.05 -16.76 -7.05
C VAL A 168 4.18 -16.04 -7.74
#